data_17f41d4be5414406c40e793176e534a2
#
_entry.id   17f41d4be5414406c40e793176e534a2
#
_cell.length_a   1.000
_cell.length_b   1.000
_cell.length_c   1.000
_cell.angle_alpha   90.00
_cell.angle_beta   90.00
_cell.angle_gamma   90.00
#
_symmetry.space_group_name_H-M   'P 1'
#
loop_
_entity.id
_entity.type
_entity.pdbx_description
1 polymer ?
#
loop_
_entity_poly.entity_id
_entity_poly.type
_entity_poly.pdbx_seq_one_letter_code
_entity_poly.pdbx_strand_id
1 'polypeptide(L)'
;MDISQIHSEKFTEFDIGTPLSKVAGAFENQELDAVVVTDGDEYRGVVSRRQLSSSSNQPSAKVGSQVQHVPTVERTEDVREVARLMIGADAKTLPVLKDTRAVGVVTADAILEAVRPFLDAASVEDAYTAQLISVTPEVSIGKALNVLREAGIAHLPVVDKDNLEGVLSLYDVIEFTTRGGTKSQGGSADGFGARGGGSQTRGGFGSREGDTDRMLDLPVRNLMTEVVETVERTAPLDEVIEIMFDRRISSLVVTADDTDEPIGIITKTDVIEALTWERAEQNTVQIFGQDLLEGMNHDDVTMLIERMASKYGEMSVIKASVELQEHKEQSRGIPLVLARIRLVTDRGYFTANGEGYGASHAIRLAANAVERQLLKGKTYRQSKKHPNEAEQKQLYGWWLGGS
;
A
#
# COMPACT_ATOMS: atom_id res chain seq x y z
N MET A 1 25.43 5.10 8.92
CA MET A 1 24.63 4.93 10.16
C MET A 1 24.02 3.54 10.13
N ASP A 2 24.18 2.75 11.18
CA ASP A 2 23.59 1.41 11.27
C ASP A 2 22.31 1.39 12.12
N ILE A 3 21.56 0.28 12.09
CA ILE A 3 20.29 0.14 12.80
C ILE A 3 20.42 -0.30 14.25
N SER A 4 21.64 -0.42 14.80
CA SER A 4 21.85 -0.95 16.16
C SER A 4 21.15 -0.16 17.26
N GLN A 5 20.94 1.15 17.04
CA GLN A 5 20.28 2.04 17.99
C GLN A 5 18.81 2.31 17.69
N ILE A 6 18.35 1.95 16.47
CA ILE A 6 16.99 2.27 16.00
C ILE A 6 16.07 1.04 15.90
N HIS A 7 16.60 -0.18 15.89
CA HIS A 7 15.77 -1.37 15.95
C HIS A 7 15.14 -1.53 17.33
N SER A 8 13.93 -2.06 17.37
CA SER A 8 13.22 -2.35 18.62
C SER A 8 13.37 -3.83 18.98
N GLU A 9 13.82 -4.10 20.22
CA GLU A 9 13.79 -5.44 20.79
C GLU A 9 12.38 -5.83 21.29
N LYS A 10 11.45 -4.85 21.36
CA LYS A 10 10.05 -5.09 21.68
C LYS A 10 9.25 -5.19 20.40
N PHE A 11 8.78 -6.36 20.10
CA PHE A 11 7.93 -6.62 18.93
C PHE A 11 6.83 -7.63 19.29
N THR A 12 5.80 -7.69 18.48
CA THR A 12 4.70 -8.63 18.65
C THR A 12 4.97 -9.86 17.79
N GLU A 13 4.95 -11.04 18.41
CA GLU A 13 5.14 -12.32 17.72
C GLU A 13 3.98 -13.26 17.97
N PHE A 14 3.74 -14.13 16.97
CA PHE A 14 2.74 -15.20 17.05
C PHE A 14 3.30 -16.50 16.47
N ASP A 15 2.95 -17.62 17.13
CA ASP A 15 3.20 -18.93 16.56
C ASP A 15 2.38 -19.17 15.31
N ILE A 16 2.94 -19.86 14.32
CA ILE A 16 2.35 -20.18 13.01
C ILE A 16 0.95 -20.83 13.09
N GLY A 17 0.68 -21.52 14.20
CA GLY A 17 -0.60 -22.15 14.50
C GLY A 17 -1.67 -21.21 15.07
N THR A 18 -1.33 -19.93 15.35
CA THR A 18 -2.25 -18.97 15.98
C THR A 18 -3.42 -18.63 15.02
N PRO A 19 -4.66 -18.56 15.53
CA PRO A 19 -5.81 -18.11 14.73
C PRO A 19 -5.66 -16.65 14.28
N LEU A 20 -6.07 -16.35 13.04
CA LEU A 20 -6.04 -15.00 12.48
C LEU A 20 -6.84 -13.98 13.30
N SER A 21 -7.94 -14.40 13.94
CA SER A 21 -8.73 -13.54 14.83
C SER A 21 -7.92 -12.96 15.99
N LYS A 22 -6.97 -13.72 16.53
CA LYS A 22 -6.08 -13.25 17.59
C LYS A 22 -5.04 -12.24 17.06
N VAL A 23 -4.52 -12.49 15.88
CA VAL A 23 -3.59 -11.59 15.19
C VAL A 23 -4.29 -10.28 14.80
N ALA A 24 -5.53 -10.37 14.31
CA ALA A 24 -6.36 -9.20 14.01
C ALA A 24 -6.59 -8.32 15.25
N GLY A 25 -6.82 -8.93 16.43
CA GLY A 25 -6.93 -8.21 17.70
C GLY A 25 -5.66 -7.45 18.08
N ALA A 26 -4.46 -7.94 17.73
CA ALA A 26 -3.22 -7.20 17.97
C ALA A 26 -3.15 -5.93 17.13
N PHE A 27 -3.71 -5.94 15.92
CA PHE A 27 -3.77 -4.77 15.04
C PHE A 27 -4.81 -3.71 15.44
N GLU A 28 -5.56 -3.88 16.54
CA GLU A 28 -6.32 -2.78 17.16
C GLU A 28 -5.38 -1.67 17.68
N ASN A 29 -4.13 -2.05 18.03
CA ASN A 29 -3.06 -1.06 18.21
C ASN A 29 -2.66 -0.47 16.86
N GLN A 30 -3.00 0.80 16.61
CA GLN A 30 -2.77 1.49 15.34
C GLN A 30 -1.29 1.71 15.00
N GLU A 31 -0.40 1.65 15.97
CA GLU A 31 1.05 1.80 15.77
C GLU A 31 1.73 0.51 15.26
N LEU A 32 1.02 -0.62 15.29
CA LEU A 32 1.54 -1.92 14.87
C LEU A 32 1.29 -2.15 13.36
N ASP A 33 2.30 -2.01 12.53
CA ASP A 33 2.21 -2.25 11.08
C ASP A 33 2.30 -3.72 10.70
N ALA A 34 3.09 -4.49 11.43
CA ALA A 34 3.29 -5.92 11.18
C ALA A 34 3.57 -6.69 12.45
N VAL A 35 3.30 -7.98 12.41
CA VAL A 35 3.66 -8.96 13.46
C VAL A 35 4.63 -9.99 12.90
N VAL A 36 5.54 -10.45 13.74
CA VAL A 36 6.47 -11.54 13.42
C VAL A 36 5.76 -12.89 13.62
N VAL A 37 5.99 -13.82 12.71
CA VAL A 37 5.47 -15.19 12.82
C VAL A 37 6.60 -16.17 12.98
N THR A 38 6.47 -17.03 14.01
CA THR A 38 7.47 -18.04 14.37
C THR A 38 6.88 -19.45 14.35
N ASP A 39 7.75 -20.45 14.28
CA ASP A 39 7.44 -21.87 14.49
C ASP A 39 8.38 -22.34 15.60
N GLY A 40 7.86 -22.41 16.84
CA GLY A 40 8.69 -22.43 18.02
C GLY A 40 9.55 -21.16 18.12
N ASP A 41 10.88 -21.33 18.11
CA ASP A 41 11.84 -20.22 18.16
C ASP A 41 12.33 -19.75 16.76
N GLU A 42 11.92 -20.43 15.70
CA GLU A 42 12.39 -20.15 14.35
C GLU A 42 11.51 -19.14 13.63
N TYR A 43 12.12 -18.10 13.09
CA TYR A 43 11.43 -17.11 12.27
C TYR A 43 10.85 -17.73 10.98
N ARG A 44 9.59 -17.41 10.65
CA ARG A 44 8.90 -17.88 9.45
C ARG A 44 8.51 -16.77 8.50
N GLY A 45 8.37 -15.56 8.99
CA GLY A 45 8.00 -14.40 8.18
C GLY A 45 7.21 -13.38 8.99
N VAL A 46 6.52 -12.48 8.30
CA VAL A 46 5.69 -11.45 8.91
C VAL A 46 4.27 -11.51 8.36
N VAL A 47 3.33 -10.92 9.10
CA VAL A 47 1.99 -10.59 8.61
C VAL A 47 1.76 -9.12 8.83
N SER A 48 1.53 -8.36 7.75
CA SER A 48 1.25 -6.93 7.84
C SER A 48 -0.24 -6.64 8.08
N ARG A 49 -0.53 -5.51 8.71
CA ARG A 49 -1.90 -5.00 8.86
C ARG A 49 -2.61 -4.91 7.51
N ARG A 50 -1.94 -4.32 6.49
CA ARG A 50 -2.46 -4.17 5.14
C ARG A 50 -2.87 -5.51 4.53
N GLN A 51 -2.00 -6.53 4.65
CA GLN A 51 -2.25 -7.86 4.12
C GLN A 51 -3.43 -8.54 4.82
N LEU A 52 -3.47 -8.49 6.16
CA LEU A 52 -4.57 -9.08 6.91
C LEU A 52 -5.90 -8.39 6.60
N SER A 53 -5.89 -7.07 6.46
CA SER A 53 -7.06 -6.27 6.11
C SER A 53 -7.53 -6.50 4.68
N SER A 54 -6.64 -6.91 3.78
CA SER A 54 -6.95 -7.18 2.37
C SER A 54 -7.36 -8.63 2.10
N SER A 55 -7.24 -9.52 3.08
CA SER A 55 -7.53 -10.94 2.92
C SER A 55 -8.92 -11.30 3.43
N SER A 56 -9.68 -12.07 2.63
CA SER A 56 -11.01 -12.59 2.99
C SER A 56 -10.95 -13.90 3.77
N ASN A 57 -9.99 -14.04 4.68
CA ASN A 57 -9.77 -15.28 5.40
C ASN A 57 -10.78 -15.51 6.52
N GLN A 58 -11.11 -16.79 6.76
CA GLN A 58 -11.91 -17.15 7.92
C GLN A 58 -11.16 -16.79 9.22
N PRO A 59 -11.84 -16.22 10.23
CA PRO A 59 -11.23 -15.85 11.51
C PRO A 59 -10.50 -17.00 12.22
N SER A 60 -10.93 -18.22 11.96
CA SER A 60 -10.34 -19.45 12.50
C SER A 60 -9.14 -19.99 11.71
N ALA A 61 -8.85 -19.44 10.52
CA ALA A 61 -7.67 -19.81 9.75
C ALA A 61 -6.40 -19.50 10.54
N LYS A 62 -5.35 -20.26 10.31
CA LYS A 62 -4.07 -20.09 10.99
C LYS A 62 -3.24 -18.97 10.33
N VAL A 63 -2.50 -18.22 11.15
CA VAL A 63 -1.65 -17.12 10.67
C VAL A 63 -0.61 -17.60 9.65
N GLY A 64 -0.17 -18.84 9.76
CA GLY A 64 0.78 -19.45 8.81
C GLY A 64 0.34 -19.45 7.35
N SER A 65 -0.99 -19.39 7.08
CA SER A 65 -1.51 -19.26 5.71
C SER A 65 -1.33 -17.87 5.10
N GLN A 66 -1.02 -16.87 5.94
CA GLN A 66 -0.87 -15.46 5.55
C GLN A 66 0.55 -14.93 5.71
N VAL A 67 1.50 -15.79 6.04
CA VAL A 67 2.89 -15.39 6.22
C VAL A 67 3.48 -14.87 4.91
N GLN A 68 3.99 -13.66 4.96
CA GLN A 68 4.79 -13.03 3.91
C GLN A 68 6.27 -13.15 4.26
N HIS A 69 7.09 -13.51 3.30
CA HIS A 69 8.53 -13.49 3.44
C HIS A 69 9.00 -12.10 3.04
N VAL A 70 9.58 -11.40 4.00
CA VAL A 70 10.27 -10.13 3.78
C VAL A 70 11.76 -10.33 4.01
N PRO A 71 12.62 -9.47 3.45
CA PRO A 71 14.04 -9.49 3.77
C PRO A 71 14.27 -9.41 5.27
N THR A 72 15.32 -10.05 5.72
CA THR A 72 15.78 -10.01 7.11
C THR A 72 17.07 -9.23 7.18
N VAL A 73 17.31 -8.54 8.28
CA VAL A 73 18.48 -7.69 8.46
C VAL A 73 19.27 -8.07 9.70
N GLU A 74 20.55 -7.77 9.68
CA GLU A 74 21.40 -7.90 10.86
C GLU A 74 21.39 -6.60 11.69
N ARG A 75 21.71 -6.70 12.99
CA ARG A 75 21.68 -5.55 13.90
C ARG A 75 22.60 -4.39 13.46
N THR A 76 23.65 -4.66 12.74
CA THR A 76 24.65 -3.70 12.27
C THR A 76 24.46 -3.28 10.82
N GLU A 77 23.31 -3.61 10.23
CA GLU A 77 23.00 -3.26 8.83
C GLU A 77 22.93 -1.74 8.66
N ASP A 78 23.36 -1.24 7.50
CA ASP A 78 23.29 0.18 7.18
C ASP A 78 21.85 0.63 6.93
N VAL A 79 21.48 1.80 7.47
CA VAL A 79 20.12 2.37 7.38
C VAL A 79 19.64 2.50 5.93
N ARG A 80 20.51 2.87 4.99
CA ARG A 80 20.16 3.01 3.57
C ARG A 80 19.86 1.66 2.94
N GLU A 81 20.64 0.63 3.30
CA GLU A 81 20.38 -0.73 2.81
C GLU A 81 19.07 -1.26 3.36
N VAL A 82 18.79 -1.03 4.65
CA VAL A 82 17.49 -1.36 5.24
C VAL A 82 16.34 -0.63 4.54
N ALA A 83 16.51 0.65 4.22
CA ALA A 83 15.53 1.41 3.45
C ALA A 83 15.31 0.81 2.04
N ARG A 84 16.37 0.41 1.32
CA ARG A 84 16.27 -0.29 0.03
C ARG A 84 15.48 -1.59 0.15
N LEU A 85 15.79 -2.40 1.16
CA LEU A 85 15.10 -3.65 1.41
C LEU A 85 13.61 -3.43 1.74
N MET A 86 13.27 -2.40 2.53
CA MET A 86 11.88 -2.02 2.80
C MET A 86 11.12 -1.66 1.53
N ILE A 87 11.69 -0.80 0.69
CA ILE A 87 11.06 -0.39 -0.58
C ILE A 87 10.92 -1.59 -1.51
N GLY A 88 11.98 -2.38 -1.70
CA GLY A 88 11.98 -3.55 -2.59
C GLY A 88 10.99 -4.63 -2.20
N ALA A 89 10.71 -4.77 -0.90
CA ALA A 89 9.75 -5.74 -0.37
C ALA A 89 8.33 -5.19 -0.16
N ASP A 90 8.08 -3.90 -0.43
CA ASP A 90 6.84 -3.17 -0.05
C ASP A 90 6.48 -3.41 1.44
N ALA A 91 7.50 -3.39 2.31
CA ALA A 91 7.40 -3.71 3.72
C ALA A 91 7.83 -2.53 4.59
N LYS A 92 6.99 -2.13 5.54
CA LYS A 92 7.30 -1.05 6.50
C LYS A 92 8.00 -1.55 7.75
N THR A 93 8.14 -2.86 7.91
CA THR A 93 8.78 -3.50 9.06
C THR A 93 9.61 -4.68 8.58
N LEU A 94 10.89 -4.68 8.92
CA LEU A 94 11.78 -5.81 8.66
C LEU A 94 12.23 -6.44 9.99
N PRO A 95 12.28 -7.77 10.07
CA PRO A 95 12.78 -8.47 11.24
C PRO A 95 14.30 -8.40 11.30
N VAL A 96 14.82 -8.15 12.51
CA VAL A 96 16.24 -8.26 12.83
C VAL A 96 16.51 -9.66 13.34
N LEU A 97 17.34 -10.40 12.61
CA LEU A 97 17.65 -11.78 13.00
C LEU A 97 19.02 -11.90 13.65
N LYS A 98 19.10 -12.87 14.55
CA LYS A 98 20.33 -13.49 15.00
C LYS A 98 20.21 -15.00 14.77
N ASP A 99 21.00 -15.51 13.85
CA ASP A 99 20.86 -16.88 13.33
C ASP A 99 19.46 -17.06 12.71
N THR A 100 18.64 -17.97 13.22
CA THR A 100 17.27 -18.24 12.73
C THR A 100 16.18 -17.57 13.57
N ARG A 101 16.53 -16.78 14.59
CA ARG A 101 15.60 -16.18 15.55
C ARG A 101 15.42 -14.70 15.31
N ALA A 102 14.20 -14.22 15.37
CA ALA A 102 13.94 -12.79 15.43
C ALA A 102 14.34 -12.26 16.82
N VAL A 103 15.21 -11.26 16.83
CA VAL A 103 15.68 -10.60 18.07
C VAL A 103 15.19 -9.15 18.14
N GLY A 104 14.52 -8.67 17.11
CA GLY A 104 13.98 -7.34 17.04
C GLY A 104 13.30 -7.08 15.71
N VAL A 105 12.81 -5.86 15.55
CA VAL A 105 12.28 -5.35 14.29
C VAL A 105 12.81 -3.94 14.08
N VAL A 106 12.96 -3.55 12.80
CA VAL A 106 13.17 -2.17 12.41
C VAL A 106 11.97 -1.72 11.59
N THR A 107 11.43 -0.54 11.92
CA THR A 107 10.27 0.02 11.24
C THR A 107 10.65 1.23 10.40
N ALA A 108 9.85 1.52 9.37
CA ALA A 108 10.00 2.73 8.57
C ALA A 108 9.97 4.00 9.44
N ASP A 109 9.07 4.05 10.42
CA ASP A 109 8.97 5.19 11.34
C ASP A 109 10.23 5.35 12.21
N ALA A 110 10.82 4.27 12.70
CA ALA A 110 12.06 4.33 13.46
C ALA A 110 13.24 4.85 12.62
N ILE A 111 13.31 4.46 11.34
CA ILE A 111 14.29 4.99 10.39
C ILE A 111 14.06 6.48 10.18
N LEU A 112 12.83 6.89 9.86
CA LEU A 112 12.51 8.30 9.59
C LEU A 112 12.79 9.19 10.78
N GLU A 113 12.47 8.75 12.00
CA GLU A 113 12.79 9.49 13.23
C GLU A 113 14.31 9.67 13.42
N ALA A 114 15.08 8.59 13.17
CA ALA A 114 16.53 8.63 13.34
C ALA A 114 17.24 9.50 12.28
N VAL A 115 16.73 9.53 11.05
CA VAL A 115 17.33 10.31 9.95
C VAL A 115 16.76 11.72 9.83
N ARG A 116 15.66 12.06 10.51
CA ARG A 116 15.01 13.37 10.45
C ARG A 116 15.97 14.55 10.55
N PRO A 117 16.96 14.58 11.47
CA PRO A 117 17.90 15.71 11.58
C PRO A 117 18.77 15.95 10.33
N PHE A 118 18.75 15.05 9.36
CA PHE A 118 19.53 15.12 8.12
C PHE A 118 18.67 15.31 6.87
N LEU A 119 17.33 15.40 7.04
CA LEU A 119 16.39 15.54 5.94
C LEU A 119 16.19 16.99 5.48
N ASP A 120 16.71 17.96 6.20
CA ASP A 120 16.73 19.38 5.84
C ASP A 120 17.50 19.67 4.54
N ALA A 121 18.35 18.72 4.12
CA ALA A 121 19.14 18.81 2.88
C ALA A 121 18.33 18.52 1.60
N ALA A 122 17.08 18.05 1.71
CA ALA A 122 16.19 17.73 0.60
C ALA A 122 14.82 18.38 0.84
N SER A 123 14.11 18.68 -0.24
CA SER A 123 12.79 19.30 -0.23
C SER A 123 11.70 18.35 -0.71
N VAL A 124 10.45 18.72 -0.48
CA VAL A 124 9.29 18.02 -1.03
C VAL A 124 9.39 17.84 -2.54
N GLU A 125 9.91 18.87 -3.26
CA GLU A 125 10.09 18.84 -4.72
C GLU A 125 10.92 17.64 -5.18
N ASP A 126 11.89 17.22 -4.38
CA ASP A 126 12.77 16.12 -4.73
C ASP A 126 12.09 14.74 -4.59
N ALA A 127 11.10 14.61 -3.69
CA ALA A 127 10.58 13.32 -3.26
C ALA A 127 9.09 13.07 -3.58
N TYR A 128 8.26 14.12 -3.71
CA TYR A 128 6.82 13.94 -3.84
C TYR A 128 6.41 13.27 -5.16
N THR A 129 5.28 12.57 -5.12
CA THR A 129 4.65 12.05 -6.33
C THR A 129 3.82 13.17 -6.98
N ALA A 130 4.33 13.72 -8.07
CA ALA A 130 3.61 14.68 -8.91
C ALA A 130 2.45 13.99 -9.65
N GLN A 131 1.49 14.79 -10.15
CA GLN A 131 0.28 14.30 -10.85
C GLN A 131 -0.65 13.48 -9.95
N LEU A 132 -1.35 14.21 -9.11
CA LEU A 132 -2.27 13.70 -8.12
C LEU A 132 -3.32 12.75 -8.72
N ILE A 133 -3.34 11.50 -8.28
CA ILE A 133 -4.49 10.63 -8.48
C ILE A 133 -5.55 11.04 -7.47
N SER A 134 -6.70 11.52 -7.93
CA SER A 134 -7.77 12.03 -7.08
C SER A 134 -9.15 11.56 -7.54
N VAL A 135 -10.14 11.72 -6.68
CA VAL A 135 -11.56 11.50 -6.99
C VAL A 135 -12.37 12.70 -6.53
N THR A 136 -13.60 12.83 -7.06
CA THR A 136 -14.53 13.86 -6.58
C THR A 136 -15.32 13.34 -5.36
N PRO A 137 -15.86 14.24 -4.49
CA PRO A 137 -16.60 13.85 -3.29
C PRO A 137 -17.82 12.96 -3.56
N GLU A 138 -18.40 13.04 -4.76
CA GLU A 138 -19.59 12.29 -5.19
C GLU A 138 -19.27 10.88 -5.72
N VAL A 139 -18.01 10.54 -5.88
CA VAL A 139 -17.62 9.18 -6.31
C VAL A 139 -17.97 8.19 -5.21
N SER A 140 -18.50 7.02 -5.57
CA SER A 140 -18.80 5.98 -4.58
C SER A 140 -17.53 5.42 -3.95
N ILE A 141 -17.64 5.02 -2.66
CA ILE A 141 -16.55 4.39 -1.90
C ILE A 141 -15.99 3.17 -2.66
N GLY A 142 -16.86 2.36 -3.26
CA GLY A 142 -16.45 1.21 -4.05
C GLY A 142 -15.59 1.57 -5.25
N LYS A 143 -15.92 2.68 -5.96
CA LYS A 143 -15.08 3.15 -7.07
C LYS A 143 -13.75 3.72 -6.58
N ALA A 144 -13.76 4.47 -5.47
CA ALA A 144 -12.54 4.97 -4.84
C ALA A 144 -11.62 3.82 -4.40
N LEU A 145 -12.19 2.76 -3.81
CA LEU A 145 -11.46 1.55 -3.44
C LEU A 145 -10.79 0.88 -4.66
N ASN A 146 -11.47 0.86 -5.81
CA ASN A 146 -10.86 0.36 -7.04
C ASN A 146 -9.66 1.20 -7.47
N VAL A 147 -9.79 2.54 -7.42
CA VAL A 147 -8.69 3.44 -7.76
C VAL A 147 -7.49 3.19 -6.84
N LEU A 148 -7.71 3.12 -5.51
CA LEU A 148 -6.67 2.81 -4.53
C LEU A 148 -5.94 1.51 -4.87
N ARG A 149 -6.68 0.46 -5.25
CA ARG A 149 -6.12 -0.87 -5.55
C ARG A 149 -5.43 -0.95 -6.88
N GLU A 150 -6.05 -0.41 -7.94
CA GLU A 150 -5.48 -0.42 -9.28
C GLU A 150 -4.20 0.43 -9.36
N ALA A 151 -4.16 1.54 -8.60
CA ALA A 151 -2.99 2.40 -8.50
C ALA A 151 -1.96 1.90 -7.47
N GLY A 152 -2.32 0.92 -6.63
CA GLY A 152 -1.44 0.43 -5.56
C GLY A 152 -1.13 1.48 -4.49
N ILE A 153 -2.02 2.49 -4.30
CA ILE A 153 -1.85 3.59 -3.35
C ILE A 153 -2.71 3.38 -2.11
N ALA A 154 -2.30 3.95 -0.99
CA ALA A 154 -3.03 3.85 0.28
C ALA A 154 -3.85 5.12 0.60
N HIS A 155 -3.57 6.24 -0.05
CA HIS A 155 -4.21 7.53 0.18
C HIS A 155 -4.71 8.10 -1.13
N LEU A 156 -5.93 8.60 -1.12
CA LEU A 156 -6.62 9.12 -2.30
C LEU A 156 -7.19 10.50 -1.97
N PRO A 157 -6.56 11.57 -2.41
CA PRO A 157 -7.09 12.92 -2.30
C PRO A 157 -8.46 13.05 -2.97
N VAL A 158 -9.34 13.79 -2.31
CA VAL A 158 -10.68 14.11 -2.79
C VAL A 158 -10.69 15.58 -3.19
N VAL A 159 -10.92 15.82 -4.49
CA VAL A 159 -10.78 17.15 -5.09
C VAL A 159 -12.06 17.51 -5.84
N ASP A 160 -12.60 18.70 -5.62
CA ASP A 160 -13.69 19.27 -6.42
C ASP A 160 -13.25 20.61 -7.02
N LYS A 161 -13.26 20.72 -8.36
CA LYS A 161 -12.91 21.96 -9.06
C LYS A 161 -11.61 22.61 -8.60
N ASP A 162 -10.56 21.80 -8.50
CA ASP A 162 -9.21 22.19 -8.08
C ASP A 162 -9.07 22.52 -6.56
N ASN A 163 -10.15 22.38 -5.76
CA ASN A 163 -10.09 22.51 -4.32
C ASN A 163 -9.92 21.13 -3.65
N LEU A 164 -9.04 21.06 -2.70
CA LEU A 164 -8.86 19.89 -1.85
C LEU A 164 -10.00 19.84 -0.82
N GLU A 165 -10.87 18.83 -0.91
CA GLU A 165 -12.01 18.63 -0.02
C GLU A 165 -11.71 17.62 1.11
N GLY A 166 -10.76 16.71 0.88
CA GLY A 166 -10.43 15.69 1.87
C GLY A 166 -9.42 14.68 1.36
N VAL A 167 -9.14 13.68 2.19
CA VAL A 167 -8.36 12.48 1.83
C VAL A 167 -9.09 11.24 2.29
N LEU A 168 -9.17 10.24 1.44
CA LEU A 168 -9.67 8.91 1.76
C LEU A 168 -8.49 7.94 1.86
N SER A 169 -8.34 7.25 2.98
CA SER A 169 -7.35 6.18 3.10
C SER A 169 -7.96 4.80 2.83
N LEU A 170 -7.12 3.87 2.38
CA LEU A 170 -7.50 2.47 2.24
C LEU A 170 -7.95 1.87 3.58
N TYR A 171 -7.32 2.29 4.68
CA TYR A 171 -7.63 1.81 6.02
C TYR A 171 -9.02 2.28 6.49
N ASP A 172 -9.41 3.53 6.18
CA ASP A 172 -10.74 4.05 6.51
C ASP A 172 -11.83 3.22 5.82
N VAL A 173 -11.62 2.87 4.55
CA VAL A 173 -12.56 2.03 3.79
C VAL A 173 -12.67 0.64 4.42
N ILE A 174 -11.54 0.02 4.76
CA ILE A 174 -11.52 -1.32 5.38
C ILE A 174 -12.20 -1.27 6.75
N GLU A 175 -11.85 -0.31 7.59
CA GLU A 175 -12.44 -0.14 8.92
C GLU A 175 -13.95 0.11 8.84
N PHE A 176 -14.39 0.96 7.93
CA PHE A 176 -15.80 1.24 7.69
C PHE A 176 -16.57 -0.03 7.30
N THR A 177 -16.06 -0.81 6.37
CA THR A 177 -16.70 -2.04 5.89
C THR A 177 -16.70 -3.14 6.93
N THR A 178 -15.66 -3.25 7.77
CA THR A 178 -15.58 -4.26 8.83
C THR A 178 -16.43 -3.92 10.06
N ARG A 179 -16.47 -2.65 10.49
CA ARG A 179 -17.30 -2.21 11.65
C ARG A 179 -18.78 -2.25 11.34
N GLY A 180 -19.20 -2.01 10.11
CA GLY A 180 -20.60 -2.10 9.69
C GLY A 180 -21.20 -3.50 9.89
N GLY A 181 -20.38 -4.55 9.73
CA GLY A 181 -20.80 -5.94 9.96
C GLY A 181 -21.00 -6.35 11.43
N THR A 182 -20.38 -5.64 12.38
CA THR A 182 -20.41 -5.99 13.81
C THR A 182 -21.54 -5.30 14.59
N LYS A 183 -22.02 -4.14 14.19
CA LYS A 183 -23.09 -3.41 14.88
C LYS A 183 -24.49 -4.02 14.76
N SER A 184 -24.69 -4.98 13.87
CA SER A 184 -25.98 -5.69 13.72
C SER A 184 -26.26 -6.76 14.79
N GLN A 185 -25.36 -6.99 15.76
CA GLN A 185 -25.51 -8.04 16.78
C GLN A 185 -25.89 -7.53 18.18
N GLY A 186 -26.14 -6.23 18.34
CA GLY A 186 -26.56 -5.59 19.59
C GLY A 186 -28.04 -5.18 19.60
N GLY A 187 -28.95 -6.12 19.41
CA GLY A 187 -30.35 -5.93 19.75
C GLY A 187 -30.50 -5.92 21.26
N SER A 188 -30.72 -4.73 21.85
CA SER A 188 -31.06 -4.55 23.24
C SER A 188 -32.31 -5.36 23.56
N ALA A 189 -32.20 -6.31 24.47
CA ALA A 189 -33.31 -6.98 25.11
C ALA A 189 -33.81 -6.09 26.23
N ASP A 190 -34.67 -5.12 25.90
CA ASP A 190 -35.56 -4.50 26.90
C ASP A 190 -37.00 -4.70 26.46
N GLY A 191 -37.69 -5.47 27.34
CA GLY A 191 -39.03 -5.96 27.13
C GLY A 191 -40.10 -4.89 27.06
N PHE A 192 -41.11 -5.20 26.32
CA PHE A 192 -42.50 -5.22 26.82
C PHE A 192 -43.34 -5.92 25.75
N GLY A 193 -44.18 -6.83 26.23
CA GLY A 193 -44.94 -7.73 25.41
C GLY A 193 -46.00 -7.09 24.51
N ALA A 194 -46.17 -7.71 23.33
CA ALA A 194 -47.47 -7.76 22.63
C ALA A 194 -47.51 -9.03 21.78
N ARG A 195 -48.54 -9.80 21.98
CA ARG A 195 -48.98 -10.96 21.20
C ARG A 195 -49.19 -10.58 19.73
N GLY A 196 -48.61 -11.34 18.83
CA GLY A 196 -48.90 -11.24 17.41
C GLY A 196 -47.98 -12.17 16.63
N GLY A 197 -48.52 -13.31 16.12
CA GLY A 197 -47.79 -14.27 15.31
C GLY A 197 -47.26 -13.64 14.04
N GLY A 198 -45.98 -13.88 13.76
CA GLY A 198 -45.31 -13.45 12.55
C GLY A 198 -44.06 -14.31 12.32
N SER A 199 -44.13 -15.06 11.28
CA SER A 199 -43.10 -15.79 10.53
C SER A 199 -41.67 -15.55 11.01
N GLN A 200 -41.02 -16.59 11.49
CA GLN A 200 -39.56 -16.64 11.64
C GLN A 200 -38.90 -16.52 10.26
N THR A 201 -38.54 -15.32 9.88
CA THR A 201 -37.55 -15.11 8.82
C THR A 201 -36.18 -15.50 9.37
N ARG A 202 -35.72 -16.69 9.01
CA ARG A 202 -34.32 -17.08 9.13
C ARG A 202 -33.50 -16.05 8.39
N GLY A 203 -32.81 -15.17 9.13
CA GLY A 203 -31.79 -14.27 8.59
C GLY A 203 -30.68 -15.08 7.93
N GLY A 204 -30.78 -15.27 6.62
CA GLY A 204 -29.78 -15.96 5.85
C GLY A 204 -28.54 -15.07 5.66
N PHE A 205 -27.43 -15.69 5.32
CA PHE A 205 -26.12 -15.07 4.99
C PHE A 205 -26.23 -13.93 3.96
N GLY A 206 -27.28 -13.86 3.15
CA GLY A 206 -27.50 -12.85 2.11
C GLY A 206 -27.87 -11.44 2.61
N SER A 207 -28.26 -11.24 3.88
CA SER A 207 -28.56 -9.89 4.38
C SER A 207 -27.31 -9.09 4.73
N ARG A 208 -26.19 -9.76 5.02
CA ARG A 208 -24.90 -9.10 5.30
C ARG A 208 -24.19 -8.62 4.03
N GLU A 209 -24.31 -9.37 2.95
CA GLU A 209 -23.74 -9.04 1.64
C GLU A 209 -24.42 -7.79 1.06
N GLY A 210 -25.74 -7.69 1.12
CA GLY A 210 -26.49 -6.52 0.66
C GLY A 210 -26.26 -5.24 1.48
N ASP A 211 -25.90 -5.35 2.76
CA ASP A 211 -25.58 -4.17 3.59
C ASP A 211 -24.19 -3.60 3.25
N THR A 212 -23.21 -4.45 2.97
CA THR A 212 -21.87 -4.02 2.56
C THR A 212 -21.88 -3.42 1.16
N ASP A 213 -22.63 -3.99 0.23
CA ASP A 213 -22.81 -3.43 -1.11
C ASP A 213 -23.41 -2.01 -1.03
N ARG A 214 -24.40 -1.79 -0.18
CA ARG A 214 -24.97 -0.45 0.07
C ARG A 214 -23.98 0.52 0.68
N MET A 215 -23.06 0.05 1.52
CA MET A 215 -22.01 0.89 2.12
C MET A 215 -20.99 1.35 1.05
N LEU A 216 -20.69 0.49 0.09
CA LEU A 216 -19.78 0.82 -1.02
C LEU A 216 -20.40 1.77 -2.05
N ASP A 217 -21.72 1.85 -2.12
CA ASP A 217 -22.44 2.80 -2.98
C ASP A 217 -22.48 4.22 -2.40
N LEU A 218 -22.17 4.39 -1.10
CA LEU A 218 -22.13 5.71 -0.48
C LEU A 218 -21.03 6.58 -1.11
N PRO A 219 -21.25 7.91 -1.22
CA PRO A 219 -20.23 8.82 -1.74
C PRO A 219 -19.05 8.96 -0.77
N VAL A 220 -17.86 9.18 -1.33
CA VAL A 220 -16.59 9.31 -0.60
C VAL A 220 -16.65 10.38 0.49
N ARG A 221 -17.37 11.47 0.27
CA ARG A 221 -17.55 12.55 1.28
C ARG A 221 -18.07 12.06 2.63
N ASN A 222 -18.73 10.90 2.69
CA ASN A 222 -19.27 10.35 3.96
C ASN A 222 -18.20 9.64 4.79
N LEU A 223 -17.01 9.42 4.23
CA LEU A 223 -15.93 8.66 4.85
C LEU A 223 -14.58 9.38 4.84
N MET A 224 -14.37 10.33 3.91
CA MET A 224 -13.12 11.08 3.81
C MET A 224 -12.83 11.86 5.09
N THR A 225 -11.56 12.10 5.36
CA THR A 225 -11.10 13.06 6.36
C THR A 225 -11.10 14.45 5.72
N GLU A 226 -11.92 15.37 6.23
CA GLU A 226 -12.09 16.73 5.67
C GLU A 226 -10.94 17.67 6.03
N VAL A 227 -10.33 17.50 7.22
CA VAL A 227 -9.20 18.33 7.63
C VAL A 227 -7.92 17.69 7.13
N VAL A 228 -7.39 18.20 6.03
CA VAL A 228 -6.18 17.70 5.37
C VAL A 228 -5.01 18.61 5.67
N GLU A 229 -3.94 18.04 6.20
CA GLU A 229 -2.66 18.73 6.30
C GLU A 229 -2.02 18.79 4.91
N THR A 230 -1.57 19.96 4.53
CA THR A 230 -0.91 20.22 3.25
C THR A 230 0.52 20.69 3.46
N VAL A 231 1.31 20.64 2.42
CA VAL A 231 2.69 21.12 2.44
C VAL A 231 3.03 21.77 1.10
N GLU A 232 3.83 22.82 1.13
CA GLU A 232 4.35 23.46 -0.08
C GLU A 232 5.47 22.61 -0.70
N ARG A 233 5.62 22.73 -2.01
CA ARG A 233 6.64 22.01 -2.78
C ARG A 233 8.07 22.29 -2.31
N THR A 234 8.32 23.48 -1.82
CA THR A 234 9.65 23.95 -1.36
C THR A 234 9.97 23.59 0.09
N ALA A 235 9.01 23.03 0.85
CA ALA A 235 9.22 22.68 2.25
C ALA A 235 10.31 21.61 2.40
N PRO A 236 11.15 21.66 3.44
CA PRO A 236 12.17 20.64 3.68
C PRO A 236 11.54 19.35 4.21
N LEU A 237 12.18 18.19 3.93
CA LEU A 237 11.61 16.88 4.28
C LEU A 237 11.58 16.61 5.79
N ASP A 238 12.42 17.24 6.59
CA ASP A 238 12.37 17.14 8.06
C ASP A 238 11.08 17.72 8.63
N GLU A 239 10.61 18.89 8.11
CA GLU A 239 9.31 19.47 8.46
C GLU A 239 8.15 18.54 8.06
N VAL A 240 8.21 17.95 6.87
CA VAL A 240 7.22 16.97 6.41
C VAL A 240 7.09 15.81 7.39
N ILE A 241 8.20 15.24 7.82
CA ILE A 241 8.22 14.12 8.76
C ILE A 241 7.75 14.55 10.16
N GLU A 242 8.10 15.76 10.60
CA GLU A 242 7.61 16.31 11.86
C GLU A 242 6.09 16.43 11.87
N ILE A 243 5.49 17.02 10.82
CA ILE A 243 4.03 17.11 10.69
C ILE A 243 3.40 15.72 10.68
N MET A 244 3.97 14.78 9.91
CA MET A 244 3.43 13.40 9.83
C MET A 244 3.43 12.69 11.19
N PHE A 245 4.46 12.88 12.01
CA PHE A 245 4.53 12.29 13.34
C PHE A 245 3.61 12.98 14.34
N ASP A 246 3.60 14.31 14.37
CA ASP A 246 2.78 15.10 15.30
C ASP A 246 1.28 14.87 15.07
N ARG A 247 0.88 14.79 13.81
CA ARG A 247 -0.52 14.55 13.40
C ARG A 247 -0.88 13.06 13.32
N ARG A 248 0.09 12.15 13.46
CA ARG A 248 -0.08 10.70 13.30
C ARG A 248 -0.67 10.30 11.94
N ILE A 249 -0.21 10.95 10.90
CA ILE A 249 -0.58 10.70 9.51
C ILE A 249 0.61 10.15 8.73
N SER A 250 0.36 9.56 7.58
CA SER A 250 1.40 8.95 6.75
C SER A 250 1.51 9.56 5.35
N SER A 251 0.75 10.63 5.10
CA SER A 251 0.81 11.39 3.84
C SER A 251 0.39 12.83 4.04
N LEU A 252 0.93 13.72 3.20
CA LEU A 252 0.52 15.12 3.06
C LEU A 252 0.19 15.39 1.59
N VAL A 253 -0.82 16.21 1.34
CA VAL A 253 -1.08 16.69 -0.01
C VAL A 253 -0.15 17.86 -0.27
N VAL A 254 0.51 17.81 -1.44
CA VAL A 254 1.42 18.88 -1.86
C VAL A 254 0.63 19.91 -2.65
N THR A 255 0.73 21.16 -2.26
CA THR A 255 0.11 22.30 -2.95
C THR A 255 1.13 23.07 -3.79
N ALA A 256 0.63 23.74 -4.81
CA ALA A 256 1.45 24.64 -5.60
C ALA A 256 1.85 25.86 -4.78
N ASP A 257 3.06 26.35 -5.04
CA ASP A 257 3.54 27.60 -4.42
C ASP A 257 2.55 28.72 -4.75
N ASP A 258 2.23 29.53 -3.77
CA ASP A 258 1.30 30.68 -3.88
C ASP A 258 -0.21 30.31 -4.10
N THR A 259 -0.58 29.04 -4.15
CA THR A 259 -1.98 28.60 -4.27
C THR A 259 -2.26 27.37 -3.43
N ASP A 260 -3.54 27.14 -3.07
CA ASP A 260 -3.97 25.91 -2.38
C ASP A 260 -4.28 24.77 -3.37
N GLU A 261 -3.89 24.91 -4.65
CA GLU A 261 -4.15 23.88 -5.66
C GLU A 261 -3.34 22.61 -5.35
N PRO A 262 -3.98 21.45 -5.19
CA PRO A 262 -3.28 20.20 -4.93
C PRO A 262 -2.59 19.68 -6.20
N ILE A 263 -1.26 19.59 -6.17
CA ILE A 263 -0.42 19.20 -7.30
C ILE A 263 0.19 17.80 -7.15
N GLY A 264 0.19 17.25 -5.95
CA GLY A 264 0.79 15.95 -5.69
C GLY A 264 0.53 15.46 -4.27
N ILE A 265 1.20 14.40 -3.91
CA ILE A 265 1.16 13.79 -2.58
C ILE A 265 2.57 13.37 -2.17
N ILE A 266 2.90 13.51 -0.91
CA ILE A 266 4.11 12.96 -0.31
C ILE A 266 3.74 12.04 0.84
N THR A 267 4.38 10.89 0.91
CA THR A 267 4.15 9.87 1.94
C THR A 267 5.45 9.54 2.67
N LYS A 268 5.35 8.91 3.84
CA LYS A 268 6.51 8.35 4.55
C LYS A 268 7.34 7.41 3.65
N THR A 269 6.70 6.68 2.74
CA THR A 269 7.38 5.78 1.80
C THR A 269 8.23 6.55 0.80
N ASP A 270 7.75 7.71 0.32
CA ASP A 270 8.52 8.55 -0.62
C ASP A 270 9.78 9.11 0.07
N VAL A 271 9.67 9.48 1.36
CA VAL A 271 10.84 9.95 2.12
C VAL A 271 11.83 8.81 2.40
N ILE A 272 11.35 7.58 2.73
CA ILE A 272 12.23 6.40 2.83
C ILE A 272 12.91 6.12 1.49
N GLU A 273 12.20 6.24 0.38
CA GLU A 273 12.77 6.07 -0.97
C GLU A 273 13.87 7.11 -1.25
N ALA A 274 13.65 8.37 -0.84
CA ALA A 274 14.64 9.42 -0.99
C ALA A 274 15.97 9.13 -0.27
N LEU A 275 15.96 8.40 0.85
CA LEU A 275 17.16 7.95 1.55
C LEU A 275 18.02 6.99 0.72
N THR A 276 17.42 6.30 -0.23
CA THR A 276 18.10 5.30 -1.07
C THR A 276 18.83 5.93 -2.26
N TRP A 277 18.59 7.22 -2.53
CA TRP A 277 19.21 7.91 -3.66
C TRP A 277 20.70 8.12 -3.42
N GLU A 278 21.49 7.66 -4.36
CA GLU A 278 22.91 7.99 -4.40
C GLU A 278 23.09 9.31 -5.15
N ARG A 279 23.86 10.22 -4.57
CA ARG A 279 24.13 11.56 -5.14
C ARG A 279 24.81 11.52 -6.54
N ALA A 280 25.15 10.37 -7.04
CA ALA A 280 26.08 10.25 -8.18
C ALA A 280 25.45 9.84 -9.51
N GLU A 281 24.18 9.53 -9.62
CA GLU A 281 23.53 9.37 -10.94
C GLU A 281 22.03 9.58 -10.77
N GLN A 282 21.49 10.61 -11.44
CA GLN A 282 20.06 10.75 -11.69
C GLN A 282 19.61 9.62 -12.63
N ASN A 283 19.64 8.40 -12.14
CA ASN A 283 19.04 7.31 -12.87
C ASN A 283 17.52 7.49 -12.82
N THR A 284 16.97 7.88 -13.93
CA THR A 284 15.52 8.01 -14.14
C THR A 284 14.77 6.72 -13.77
N VAL A 285 15.48 5.58 -13.72
CA VAL A 285 14.94 4.26 -13.39
C VAL A 285 15.64 3.70 -12.16
N GLN A 286 14.87 3.44 -11.13
CA GLN A 286 15.31 2.77 -9.89
C GLN A 286 14.80 1.33 -9.87
N ILE A 287 15.64 0.38 -9.47
CA ILE A 287 15.29 -1.03 -9.39
C ILE A 287 15.53 -1.52 -7.96
N PHE A 288 14.48 -2.04 -7.34
CA PHE A 288 14.50 -2.67 -6.02
C PHE A 288 14.40 -4.18 -6.17
N GLY A 289 15.18 -4.94 -5.41
CA GLY A 289 15.29 -6.41 -5.57
C GLY A 289 16.19 -6.79 -6.74
N GLN A 290 17.30 -6.06 -6.95
CA GLN A 290 18.25 -6.28 -8.05
C GLN A 290 18.90 -7.67 -8.04
N ASP A 291 19.02 -8.28 -6.87
CA ASP A 291 19.47 -9.65 -6.65
C ASP A 291 18.62 -10.71 -7.37
N LEU A 292 17.36 -10.36 -7.68
CA LEU A 292 16.44 -11.22 -8.44
C LEU A 292 16.60 -11.08 -9.97
N LEU A 293 17.40 -10.13 -10.46
CA LEU A 293 17.62 -9.87 -11.89
C LEU A 293 18.51 -10.93 -12.55
N GLU A 294 18.04 -12.17 -12.60
CA GLU A 294 18.73 -13.22 -13.35
C GLU A 294 18.62 -12.99 -14.87
N GLY A 295 19.75 -12.77 -15.54
CA GLY A 295 19.83 -12.61 -17.00
C GLY A 295 19.37 -11.26 -17.55
N MET A 296 19.12 -10.27 -16.70
CA MET A 296 18.93 -8.85 -17.04
C MET A 296 19.81 -8.00 -16.14
N ASN A 297 20.34 -6.90 -16.67
CA ASN A 297 21.03 -5.91 -15.88
C ASN A 297 20.20 -4.61 -15.77
N HIS A 298 20.65 -3.64 -14.98
CA HIS A 298 19.98 -2.35 -14.79
C HIS A 298 19.74 -1.63 -16.13
N ASP A 299 20.73 -1.66 -17.03
CA ASP A 299 20.65 -0.98 -18.33
C ASP A 299 19.59 -1.62 -19.24
N ASP A 300 19.41 -2.95 -19.16
CA ASP A 300 18.36 -3.65 -19.92
C ASP A 300 16.96 -3.21 -19.48
N VAL A 301 16.75 -3.01 -18.18
CA VAL A 301 15.47 -2.54 -17.63
C VAL A 301 15.25 -1.08 -17.99
N THR A 302 16.29 -0.24 -17.87
CA THR A 302 16.24 1.17 -18.28
C THR A 302 15.89 1.31 -19.75
N MET A 303 16.57 0.58 -20.63
CA MET A 303 16.25 0.57 -22.06
C MET A 303 14.84 0.06 -22.37
N LEU A 304 14.32 -0.88 -21.58
CA LEU A 304 12.94 -1.35 -21.73
C LEU A 304 11.94 -0.25 -21.44
N ILE A 305 12.14 0.51 -20.35
CA ILE A 305 11.27 1.62 -19.94
C ILE A 305 11.35 2.78 -20.93
N GLU A 306 12.55 3.18 -21.34
CA GLU A 306 12.76 4.24 -22.34
C GLU A 306 12.14 3.87 -23.69
N ARG A 307 12.31 2.63 -24.12
CA ARG A 307 11.69 2.13 -25.37
C ARG A 307 10.16 2.14 -25.28
N MET A 308 9.62 1.80 -24.11
CA MET A 308 8.18 1.86 -23.88
C MET A 308 7.68 3.31 -23.94
N ALA A 309 8.39 4.25 -23.30
CA ALA A 309 8.04 5.67 -23.34
C ALA A 309 8.12 6.26 -24.75
N SER A 310 9.18 5.96 -25.49
CA SER A 310 9.40 6.49 -26.86
C SER A 310 8.40 6.01 -27.90
N LYS A 311 7.73 4.87 -27.69
CA LYS A 311 6.68 4.37 -28.60
C LYS A 311 5.44 5.27 -28.66
N TYR A 312 5.21 6.09 -27.64
CA TYR A 312 3.98 6.87 -27.49
C TYR A 312 4.17 8.38 -27.67
N GLY A 313 5.12 8.76 -28.50
CA GLY A 313 5.47 10.12 -28.85
C GLY A 313 6.53 10.72 -27.93
N GLU A 314 6.64 12.03 -27.87
CA GLU A 314 7.62 12.74 -27.02
C GLU A 314 7.18 12.72 -25.54
N MET A 315 6.97 11.54 -24.96
CA MET A 315 6.67 11.39 -23.55
C MET A 315 7.99 11.33 -22.77
N SER A 316 8.16 12.25 -21.82
CA SER A 316 9.34 12.30 -20.96
C SER A 316 9.08 11.49 -19.68
N VAL A 317 9.95 10.54 -19.38
CA VAL A 317 9.95 9.83 -18.11
C VAL A 317 10.67 10.69 -17.09
N ILE A 318 9.94 11.13 -16.05
CA ILE A 318 10.48 11.92 -14.96
C ILE A 318 11.14 10.97 -13.94
N LYS A 319 10.42 9.89 -13.58
CA LYS A 319 10.87 8.88 -12.63
C LYS A 319 10.23 7.54 -12.97
N ALA A 320 10.99 6.47 -12.79
CA ALA A 320 10.48 5.11 -12.87
C ALA A 320 11.01 4.28 -11.71
N SER A 321 10.16 3.47 -11.07
CA SER A 321 10.61 2.46 -10.14
C SER A 321 10.13 1.07 -10.57
N VAL A 322 11.00 0.08 -10.40
CA VAL A 322 10.73 -1.33 -10.66
C VAL A 322 11.01 -2.10 -9.38
N GLU A 323 9.97 -2.60 -8.75
CA GLU A 323 10.06 -3.41 -7.53
C GLU A 323 9.91 -4.88 -7.90
N LEU A 324 10.84 -5.72 -7.44
CA LEU A 324 10.81 -7.16 -7.64
C LEU A 324 10.63 -7.86 -6.31
N GLN A 325 9.70 -8.80 -6.26
CA GLN A 325 9.41 -9.60 -5.07
C GLN A 325 9.31 -11.06 -5.46
N GLU A 326 10.08 -11.92 -4.79
CA GLU A 326 10.01 -13.36 -4.99
C GLU A 326 8.87 -13.97 -4.18
N HIS A 327 8.13 -14.91 -4.79
CA HIS A 327 7.16 -15.78 -4.13
C HIS A 327 7.78 -17.15 -3.85
N LYS A 328 7.23 -17.86 -2.86
CA LYS A 328 7.65 -19.23 -2.54
C LYS A 328 7.42 -20.24 -3.66
N GLU A 329 6.52 -19.91 -4.59
CA GLU A 329 6.18 -20.81 -5.69
C GLU A 329 7.31 -20.85 -6.71
N GLN A 330 7.67 -22.06 -7.10
CA GLN A 330 8.70 -22.31 -8.12
C GLN A 330 8.17 -23.27 -9.19
N SER A 331 8.54 -23.03 -10.43
CA SER A 331 8.33 -23.96 -11.53
C SER A 331 9.65 -24.35 -12.15
N ARG A 332 10.00 -25.63 -12.09
CA ARG A 332 11.26 -26.19 -12.61
C ARG A 332 12.52 -25.51 -12.03
N GLY A 333 12.46 -25.10 -10.76
CA GLY A 333 13.55 -24.41 -10.07
C GLY A 333 13.64 -22.91 -10.35
N ILE A 334 12.71 -22.35 -11.13
CA ILE A 334 12.63 -20.90 -11.39
C ILE A 334 11.57 -20.32 -10.45
N PRO A 335 11.90 -19.32 -9.60
CA PRO A 335 10.94 -18.72 -8.68
C PRO A 335 9.88 -17.92 -9.43
N LEU A 336 8.66 -17.90 -8.89
CA LEU A 336 7.63 -16.95 -9.30
C LEU A 336 8.01 -15.58 -8.73
N VAL A 337 8.10 -14.56 -9.59
CA VAL A 337 8.46 -13.19 -9.23
C VAL A 337 7.30 -12.27 -9.57
N LEU A 338 6.94 -11.41 -8.62
CA LEU A 338 6.09 -10.25 -8.85
C LEU A 338 6.98 -9.07 -9.22
N ALA A 339 6.72 -8.44 -10.36
CA ALA A 339 7.32 -7.16 -10.74
C ALA A 339 6.23 -6.08 -10.68
N ARG A 340 6.52 -4.97 -10.01
CA ARG A 340 5.69 -3.76 -10.01
C ARG A 340 6.46 -2.64 -10.68
N ILE A 341 5.89 -2.04 -11.71
CA ILE A 341 6.45 -0.86 -12.39
C ILE A 341 5.58 0.33 -12.03
N ARG A 342 6.21 1.39 -11.52
CA ARG A 342 5.63 2.72 -11.36
C ARG A 342 6.36 3.68 -12.27
N LEU A 343 5.62 4.43 -13.07
CA LEU A 343 6.15 5.33 -14.07
C LEU A 343 5.50 6.71 -13.89
N VAL A 344 6.31 7.70 -13.57
CA VAL A 344 5.93 9.12 -13.54
C VAL A 344 6.43 9.78 -14.82
N THR A 345 5.53 10.39 -15.57
CA THR A 345 5.83 11.03 -16.84
C THR A 345 5.20 12.43 -16.89
N ASP A 346 5.59 13.23 -17.87
CA ASP A 346 4.94 14.51 -18.20
C ASP A 346 3.46 14.37 -18.60
N ARG A 347 2.98 13.13 -18.85
CA ARG A 347 1.59 12.83 -19.25
C ARG A 347 0.77 12.11 -18.19
N GLY A 348 1.36 11.71 -17.09
CA GLY A 348 0.64 11.04 -16.02
C GLY A 348 1.45 10.02 -15.25
N TYR A 349 0.79 9.48 -14.25
CA TYR A 349 1.28 8.40 -13.43
C TYR A 349 0.69 7.07 -13.92
N PHE A 350 1.55 6.08 -14.12
CA PHE A 350 1.17 4.75 -14.57
C PHE A 350 1.78 3.71 -13.65
N THR A 351 0.99 2.71 -13.26
CA THR A 351 1.49 1.61 -12.46
C THR A 351 0.88 0.31 -12.93
N ALA A 352 1.67 -0.75 -12.94
CA ALA A 352 1.18 -2.08 -13.23
C ALA A 352 2.04 -3.14 -12.59
N ASN A 353 1.41 -4.29 -12.32
CA ASN A 353 2.05 -5.49 -11.80
C ASN A 353 2.11 -6.55 -12.90
N GLY A 354 3.13 -7.40 -12.82
CA GLY A 354 3.28 -8.58 -13.63
C GLY A 354 3.85 -9.73 -12.82
N GLU A 355 3.24 -10.88 -12.85
CA GLU A 355 3.74 -12.10 -12.21
C GLU A 355 4.24 -13.07 -13.26
N GLY A 356 5.45 -13.60 -13.07
CA GLY A 356 6.07 -14.52 -14.01
C GLY A 356 7.19 -15.32 -13.38
N TYR A 357 7.47 -16.47 -13.95
CA TYR A 357 8.61 -17.28 -13.52
C TYR A 357 9.90 -16.61 -13.99
N GLY A 358 10.71 -16.12 -13.03
CA GLY A 358 11.90 -15.30 -13.22
C GLY A 358 11.60 -13.82 -13.42
N ALA A 359 12.50 -12.94 -12.92
CA ALA A 359 12.34 -11.49 -12.95
C ALA A 359 12.15 -10.92 -14.36
N SER A 360 12.91 -11.40 -15.34
CA SER A 360 12.81 -10.96 -16.74
C SER A 360 11.42 -11.15 -17.33
N HIS A 361 10.74 -12.27 -17.00
CA HIS A 361 9.38 -12.54 -17.44
C HIS A 361 8.38 -11.63 -16.73
N ALA A 362 8.50 -11.50 -15.40
CA ALA A 362 7.64 -10.64 -14.59
C ALA A 362 7.71 -9.18 -15.03
N ILE A 363 8.91 -8.62 -15.22
CA ILE A 363 9.13 -7.24 -15.68
C ILE A 363 8.47 -7.01 -17.05
N ARG A 364 8.63 -7.95 -18.00
CA ARG A 364 8.00 -7.82 -19.33
C ARG A 364 6.48 -7.84 -19.25
N LEU A 365 5.89 -8.64 -18.37
CA LEU A 365 4.44 -8.66 -18.16
C LEU A 365 3.95 -7.35 -17.53
N ALA A 366 4.66 -6.82 -16.53
CA ALA A 366 4.37 -5.51 -15.94
C ALA A 366 4.49 -4.39 -16.98
N ALA A 367 5.58 -4.36 -17.76
CA ALA A 367 5.79 -3.38 -18.82
C ALA A 367 4.67 -3.43 -19.89
N ASN A 368 4.25 -4.62 -20.31
CA ASN A 368 3.12 -4.77 -21.25
C ASN A 368 1.80 -4.26 -20.65
N ALA A 369 1.62 -4.34 -19.34
CA ALA A 369 0.44 -3.83 -18.67
C ALA A 369 0.47 -2.30 -18.57
N VAL A 370 1.62 -1.68 -18.26
CA VAL A 370 1.81 -0.22 -18.36
C VAL A 370 1.58 0.26 -19.80
N GLU A 371 2.16 -0.43 -20.78
CA GLU A 371 2.00 -0.09 -22.20
C GLU A 371 0.53 -0.06 -22.65
N ARG A 372 -0.28 -1.00 -22.16
CA ARG A 372 -1.73 -1.02 -22.39
C ARG A 372 -2.45 0.18 -21.77
N GLN A 373 -2.00 0.67 -20.61
CA GLN A 373 -2.55 1.88 -19.98
C GLN A 373 -2.19 3.13 -20.81
N LEU A 374 -0.96 3.23 -21.28
CA LEU A 374 -0.49 4.30 -22.17
C LEU A 374 -1.30 4.36 -23.47
N LEU A 375 -1.50 3.21 -24.12
CA LEU A 375 -2.29 3.11 -25.37
C LEU A 375 -3.76 3.53 -25.21
N LYS A 376 -4.37 3.26 -24.07
CA LYS A 376 -5.79 3.58 -23.87
C LYS A 376 -6.04 5.05 -23.59
N GLY A 377 -5.00 5.89 -23.50
CA GLY A 377 -5.12 7.31 -23.14
C GLY A 377 -5.77 7.53 -21.79
N LYS A 378 -5.81 6.47 -20.96
CA LYS A 378 -6.38 6.48 -19.62
C LYS A 378 -5.31 6.91 -18.62
N THR A 379 -5.11 8.20 -18.51
CA THR A 379 -4.80 8.73 -17.20
C THR A 379 -6.02 8.47 -16.30
N TYR A 380 -5.84 8.15 -15.04
CA TYR A 380 -6.93 7.91 -14.07
C TYR A 380 -8.02 9.00 -14.06
N ARG A 381 -7.70 10.23 -14.52
CA ARG A 381 -8.64 11.33 -14.74
C ARG A 381 -9.74 11.06 -15.78
N GLN A 382 -9.61 10.05 -16.67
CA GLN A 382 -10.53 9.85 -17.81
C GLN A 382 -11.34 8.55 -17.82
N SER A 383 -11.26 7.71 -16.79
CA SER A 383 -12.02 6.45 -16.75
C SER A 383 -13.52 6.71 -16.50
N LYS A 384 -14.29 6.99 -17.56
CA LYS A 384 -15.75 7.16 -17.55
C LYS A 384 -16.55 5.85 -17.71
N LYS A 385 -15.96 4.68 -17.60
CA LYS A 385 -16.73 3.43 -17.65
C LYS A 385 -16.87 2.83 -16.25
N HIS A 386 -18.11 2.81 -15.75
CA HIS A 386 -18.47 1.97 -14.62
C HIS A 386 -18.21 0.50 -14.99
N PRO A 387 -17.54 -0.28 -14.15
CA PRO A 387 -17.55 -1.73 -14.30
C PRO A 387 -19.01 -2.21 -14.28
N ASN A 388 -19.34 -3.18 -15.11
CA ASN A 388 -20.67 -3.76 -15.08
C ASN A 388 -20.87 -4.54 -13.77
N GLU A 389 -22.12 -4.82 -13.40
CA GLU A 389 -22.50 -5.45 -12.14
C GLU A 389 -21.79 -6.81 -11.93
N ALA A 390 -21.49 -7.55 -12.99
CA ALA A 390 -20.76 -8.82 -12.95
C ALA A 390 -19.26 -8.60 -12.69
N GLU A 391 -18.66 -7.57 -13.25
CA GLU A 391 -17.27 -7.18 -12.96
C GLU A 391 -17.13 -6.62 -11.55
N GLN A 392 -18.15 -5.91 -11.04
CA GLN A 392 -18.20 -5.49 -9.64
C GLN A 392 -18.26 -6.69 -8.71
N LYS A 393 -19.11 -7.67 -8.96
CA LYS A 393 -19.18 -8.90 -8.16
C LYS A 393 -17.88 -9.71 -8.21
N GLN A 394 -17.20 -9.75 -9.34
CA GLN A 394 -15.91 -10.43 -9.49
C GLN A 394 -14.77 -9.68 -8.79
N LEU A 395 -14.80 -8.33 -8.78
CA LEU A 395 -13.81 -7.47 -8.12
C LEU A 395 -14.03 -7.38 -6.61
N TYR A 396 -15.28 -7.39 -6.14
CA TYR A 396 -15.64 -7.22 -4.72
C TYR A 396 -16.04 -8.54 -4.03
N GLY A 397 -16.52 -9.52 -4.77
CA GLY A 397 -17.07 -10.76 -4.21
C GLY A 397 -16.08 -11.53 -3.34
N TRP A 398 -14.81 -11.55 -3.70
CA TRP A 398 -13.78 -12.21 -2.91
C TRP A 398 -13.32 -11.40 -1.69
N TRP A 399 -13.67 -10.10 -1.61
CA TRP A 399 -13.41 -9.24 -0.45
C TRP A 399 -14.54 -9.29 0.58
N LEU A 400 -15.77 -9.46 0.11
CA LEU A 400 -16.99 -9.31 0.89
C LEU A 400 -17.73 -10.63 1.10
N GLY A 401 -17.48 -11.61 0.27
CA GLY A 401 -18.09 -12.93 0.30
C GLY A 401 -17.12 -13.97 0.83
N GLY A 402 -17.09 -14.16 2.13
CA GLY A 402 -16.76 -15.44 2.68
C GLY A 402 -17.92 -16.39 2.41
N SER A 403 -17.89 -17.22 1.41
CA SER A 403 -18.67 -18.42 1.30
C SER A 403 -17.74 -19.62 1.38
#